data_8f15f3dc1f1da1ea12c4fa1483d22941
#
_entry.id   8f15f3dc1f1da1ea12c4fa1483d22941
#
_cell.length_a   1.000
_cell.length_b   1.000
_cell.length_c   1.000
_cell.angle_alpha   90.00
_cell.angle_beta   90.00
_cell.angle_gamma   90.00
#
_symmetry.space_group_name_H-M   'P 1'
#
loop_
_entity.id
_entity.type
_entity.pdbx_description
1 polymer ?
#
loop_
_entity_poly.entity_id
_entity_poly.type
_entity_poly.pdbx_seq_one_letter_code
_entity_poly.pdbx_strand_id
1 'polypeptide(L)'
;MKKLFTLAAVAALSAGQMAAVQAVDFTVAVGQTDESTMTYRLGAQFDFNRSWFQTSVGRLTGYWDAGYTYWEGDESTSNHSISLAPVFVYEFAGQSVKPYVEAGIGVAAFENTEVEDNGLGSSFQFEDRIGAGLRFAGGHEVGIRAIHYSNAGIKDPNDGVESYALHYRMAF
;
A
#
# COMPACT_ATOMS: atom_id res chain seq x y z
N MET A 1 -2.71 -24.49 -0.12
CA MET A 1 -3.12 -23.82 1.14
C MET A 1 -2.06 -23.87 2.24
N LYS A 2 -1.59 -25.03 2.70
CA LYS A 2 -0.60 -25.11 3.82
C LYS A 2 0.73 -24.39 3.56
N LYS A 3 1.22 -24.28 2.32
CA LYS A 3 2.50 -23.62 1.99
C LYS A 3 2.39 -22.07 1.98
N LEU A 4 1.23 -21.52 1.71
CA LEU A 4 0.99 -20.07 1.74
C LEU A 4 1.01 -19.54 3.18
N PHE A 5 0.42 -20.29 4.12
CA PHE A 5 0.46 -19.94 5.55
C PHE A 5 1.88 -19.97 6.13
N THR A 6 2.76 -20.82 5.59
CA THR A 6 4.16 -20.89 6.04
C THR A 6 4.97 -19.67 5.57
N LEU A 7 4.75 -19.14 4.36
CA LEU A 7 5.40 -17.92 3.89
C LEU A 7 4.90 -16.67 4.63
N ALA A 8 3.59 -16.58 4.88
CA ALA A 8 3.02 -15.49 5.68
C ALA A 8 3.53 -15.51 7.12
N ALA A 9 3.70 -16.70 7.72
CA ALA A 9 4.24 -16.87 9.07
C ALA A 9 5.74 -16.51 9.14
N VAL A 10 6.53 -16.78 8.10
CA VAL A 10 7.96 -16.39 8.05
C VAL A 10 8.11 -14.88 7.86
N ALA A 11 7.26 -14.25 7.06
CA ALA A 11 7.23 -12.79 6.94
C ALA A 11 6.81 -12.11 8.26
N ALA A 12 5.84 -12.68 8.98
CA ALA A 12 5.42 -12.19 10.28
C ALA A 12 6.48 -12.39 11.38
N LEU A 13 7.25 -13.48 11.34
CA LEU A 13 8.32 -13.76 12.30
C LEU A 13 9.56 -12.88 12.07
N SER A 14 9.87 -12.49 10.82
CA SER A 14 10.94 -11.54 10.55
C SER A 14 10.58 -10.10 10.92
N ALA A 15 9.29 -9.75 10.90
CA ALA A 15 8.78 -8.48 11.42
C ALA A 15 8.80 -8.40 12.97
N GLY A 16 8.72 -9.55 13.65
CA GLY A 16 8.72 -9.63 15.13
C GLY A 16 10.04 -9.31 15.82
N GLN A 17 11.15 -9.15 15.09
CA GLN A 17 12.46 -8.77 15.65
C GLN A 17 12.68 -7.22 15.69
N MET A 18 11.70 -6.43 15.27
CA MET A 18 11.77 -4.96 15.28
C MET A 18 11.02 -4.35 16.47
N ALA A 19 10.99 -5.01 17.61
CA ALA A 19 10.30 -4.51 18.81
C ALA A 19 11.12 -3.49 19.60
N ALA A 20 11.39 -2.32 19.03
CA ALA A 20 11.16 -1.09 19.73
C ALA A 20 9.68 -0.74 19.49
N VAL A 21 8.93 -0.31 20.50
CA VAL A 21 7.53 0.15 20.32
C VAL A 21 7.59 1.32 19.34
N GLN A 22 7.46 1.02 18.06
CA GLN A 22 7.29 2.03 17.03
C GLN A 22 5.83 2.46 17.08
N ALA A 23 5.60 3.77 17.05
CA ALA A 23 4.28 4.29 16.79
C ALA A 23 3.77 3.69 15.47
N VAL A 24 2.58 3.15 15.49
CA VAL A 24 1.91 2.60 14.32
C VAL A 24 0.90 3.62 13.85
N ASP A 25 1.09 4.14 12.65
CA ASP A 25 0.13 5.05 12.04
C ASP A 25 -0.90 4.23 11.27
N PHE A 26 -2.16 4.63 11.36
CA PHE A 26 -3.25 3.99 10.63
C PHE A 26 -3.66 4.81 9.41
N THR A 27 -4.01 4.12 8.33
CA THR A 27 -4.51 4.73 7.11
C THR A 27 -5.85 4.17 6.72
N VAL A 28 -6.67 5.03 6.15
CA VAL A 28 -7.89 4.65 5.45
C VAL A 28 -7.82 5.21 4.04
N ALA A 29 -8.33 4.47 3.07
CA ALA A 29 -8.43 4.96 1.71
C ALA A 29 -9.73 4.50 1.06
N VAL A 30 -10.25 5.34 0.20
CA VAL A 30 -11.37 5.04 -0.69
C VAL A 30 -10.89 5.34 -2.11
N GLY A 31 -11.10 4.41 -3.00
CA GLY A 31 -10.66 4.51 -4.38
C GLY A 31 -11.57 3.76 -5.32
N GLN A 32 -11.14 3.71 -6.55
CA GLN A 32 -11.79 2.93 -7.60
C GLN A 32 -10.74 2.33 -8.53
N THR A 33 -11.10 1.26 -9.19
CA THR A 33 -10.33 0.66 -10.28
C THR A 33 -10.54 1.46 -11.58
N ASP A 34 -9.79 1.15 -12.61
CA ASP A 34 -10.01 1.64 -13.97
C ASP A 34 -11.38 1.20 -14.54
N GLU A 35 -11.93 0.08 -14.08
CA GLU A 35 -13.29 -0.40 -14.39
C GLU A 35 -14.38 0.18 -13.47
N SER A 36 -14.04 1.20 -12.66
CA SER A 36 -14.94 1.90 -11.73
C SER A 36 -15.40 1.09 -10.52
N THR A 37 -14.81 -0.07 -10.25
CA THR A 37 -15.06 -0.84 -9.02
C THR A 37 -14.52 -0.10 -7.81
N MET A 38 -15.36 0.08 -6.81
CA MET A 38 -14.96 0.77 -5.58
C MET A 38 -13.99 -0.08 -4.76
N THR A 39 -13.00 0.60 -4.19
CA THR A 39 -12.01 -0.04 -3.29
C THR A 39 -11.97 0.68 -1.94
N TYR A 40 -11.90 -0.10 -0.88
CA TYR A 40 -11.78 0.40 0.50
C TYR A 40 -10.57 -0.25 1.15
N ARG A 41 -9.61 0.56 1.58
CA ARG A 41 -8.37 0.08 2.17
C ARG A 41 -8.20 0.55 3.61
N LEU A 42 -7.81 -0.36 4.46
CA LEU A 42 -7.28 -0.10 5.80
C LEU A 42 -5.79 -0.44 5.80
N GLY A 43 -4.97 0.41 6.40
CA GLY A 43 -3.52 0.19 6.46
C GLY A 43 -2.93 0.52 7.81
N ALA A 44 -1.80 -0.12 8.10
CA ALA A 44 -0.91 0.17 9.21
C ALA A 44 0.48 0.49 8.66
N GLN A 45 1.03 1.62 9.08
CA GLN A 45 2.33 2.10 8.63
C GLN A 45 3.34 2.09 9.77
N PHE A 46 4.54 1.63 9.46
CA PHE A 46 5.66 1.52 10.38
C PHE A 46 6.83 2.31 9.81
N ASP A 47 7.10 3.49 10.34
CA ASP A 47 8.17 4.36 9.85
C ASP A 47 9.53 3.64 9.87
N PHE A 48 10.37 3.89 8.86
CA PHE A 48 11.75 3.40 8.86
C PHE A 48 12.60 4.02 9.97
N ASN A 49 12.13 5.12 10.58
CA ASN A 49 12.86 5.95 11.55
C ASN A 49 14.23 6.40 11.03
N ARG A 50 14.29 6.61 9.72
CA ARG A 50 15.49 7.04 9.01
C ARG A 50 15.14 8.11 7.99
N SER A 51 16.06 9.03 7.80
CA SER A 51 15.99 9.98 6.69
C SER A 51 17.34 10.08 6.02
N TRP A 52 17.28 10.21 4.71
CA TRP A 52 18.44 10.31 3.83
C TRP A 52 18.34 11.60 3.01
N PHE A 53 19.46 12.04 2.46
CA PHE A 53 19.53 13.19 1.54
C PHE A 53 18.83 14.43 2.10
N GLN A 54 19.06 14.74 3.39
CA GLN A 54 18.49 15.93 4.02
C GLN A 54 19.13 17.19 3.44
N THR A 55 18.27 18.07 2.93
CA THR A 55 18.64 19.36 2.36
C THR A 55 17.68 20.45 2.82
N SER A 56 17.92 21.69 2.42
CA SER A 56 16.96 22.78 2.65
C SER A 56 15.66 22.63 1.83
N VAL A 57 15.65 21.77 0.81
CA VAL A 57 14.48 21.53 -0.05
C VAL A 57 13.60 20.40 0.50
N GLY A 58 14.20 19.39 1.13
CA GLY A 58 13.47 18.24 1.65
C GLY A 58 14.37 17.09 2.08
N ARG A 59 13.76 15.94 2.32
CA ARG A 59 14.44 14.71 2.74
C ARG A 59 13.76 13.48 2.18
N LEU A 60 14.53 12.42 1.96
CA LEU A 60 14.01 11.09 1.67
C LEU A 60 13.78 10.36 3.00
N THR A 61 12.63 9.74 3.17
CA THR A 61 12.27 8.88 4.30
C THR A 61 11.44 7.71 3.78
N GLY A 62 10.73 6.98 4.63
CA GLY A 62 9.82 5.92 4.20
C GLY A 62 9.24 5.13 5.36
N TYR A 63 8.42 4.16 5.00
CA TYR A 63 7.70 3.31 5.94
C TYR A 63 7.41 1.94 5.31
N TRP A 64 7.15 0.95 6.15
CA TRP A 64 6.47 -0.28 5.76
C TRP A 64 4.98 -0.04 5.82
N ASP A 65 4.25 -0.41 4.76
CA ASP A 65 2.79 -0.36 4.69
C ASP A 65 2.25 -1.79 4.66
N ALA A 66 1.50 -2.15 5.68
CA ALA A 66 0.70 -3.37 5.70
C ALA A 66 -0.76 -2.98 5.48
N GLY A 67 -1.43 -3.56 4.49
CA GLY A 67 -2.78 -3.16 4.13
C GLY A 67 -3.72 -4.32 3.87
N TYR A 68 -4.99 -4.05 4.12
CA TYR A 68 -6.12 -4.86 3.70
C TYR A 68 -7.00 -4.04 2.79
N THR A 69 -7.38 -4.59 1.64
CA THR A 69 -8.27 -3.94 0.67
C THR A 69 -9.48 -4.83 0.40
N TYR A 70 -10.65 -4.22 0.50
CA TYR A 70 -11.90 -4.76 0.00
C TYR A 70 -12.16 -4.17 -1.39
N TRP A 71 -12.46 -5.03 -2.34
CA TRP A 71 -12.80 -4.72 -3.72
C TRP A 71 -14.28 -5.03 -3.89
N GLU A 72 -15.07 -4.01 -4.13
CA GLU A 72 -16.52 -4.16 -4.29
C GLU A 72 -16.79 -4.80 -5.66
N GLY A 73 -17.50 -5.92 -5.68
CA GLY A 73 -17.97 -6.52 -6.92
C GLY A 73 -19.22 -5.81 -7.40
N ASP A 74 -19.26 -5.39 -8.65
CA ASP A 74 -20.47 -4.84 -9.29
C ASP A 74 -21.17 -5.92 -10.12
N GLU A 75 -20.48 -6.48 -11.10
CA GLU A 75 -20.97 -7.61 -11.90
C GLU A 75 -20.38 -8.95 -11.49
N SER A 76 -19.28 -8.93 -10.72
CA SER A 76 -18.58 -10.10 -10.21
C SER A 76 -18.73 -10.26 -8.69
N THR A 77 -18.10 -11.32 -8.15
CA THR A 77 -17.99 -11.50 -6.70
C THR A 77 -16.95 -10.55 -6.13
N SER A 78 -17.29 -9.83 -5.03
CA SER A 78 -16.33 -9.00 -4.30
C SER A 78 -15.05 -9.78 -3.95
N ASN A 79 -13.91 -9.08 -3.88
CA ASN A 79 -12.63 -9.67 -3.58
C ASN A 79 -11.99 -9.02 -2.36
N HIS A 80 -11.01 -9.69 -1.78
CA HIS A 80 -10.24 -9.23 -0.64
C HIS A 80 -8.76 -9.42 -0.92
N SER A 81 -7.94 -8.46 -0.51
CA SER A 81 -6.49 -8.61 -0.60
C SER A 81 -5.80 -8.09 0.65
N ILE A 82 -4.64 -8.68 0.95
CA ILE A 82 -3.69 -8.17 1.92
C ILE A 82 -2.39 -7.85 1.21
N SER A 83 -1.69 -6.81 1.66
CA SER A 83 -0.42 -6.42 1.05
C SER A 83 0.61 -5.97 2.08
N LEU A 84 1.87 -6.00 1.66
CA LEU A 84 3.01 -5.48 2.40
C LEU A 84 4.00 -4.85 1.43
N ALA A 85 4.29 -3.57 1.64
CA ALA A 85 5.17 -2.80 0.77
C ALA A 85 6.12 -1.89 1.56
N PRO A 86 7.42 -1.85 1.25
CA PRO A 86 8.27 -0.73 1.59
C PRO A 86 7.91 0.45 0.68
N VAL A 87 7.72 1.62 1.28
CA VAL A 87 7.36 2.85 0.58
C VAL A 87 8.38 3.91 0.91
N PHE A 88 8.98 4.49 -0.12
CA PHE A 88 9.91 5.62 -0.01
C PHE A 88 9.14 6.92 -0.25
N VAL A 89 9.42 7.91 0.56
CA VAL A 89 8.74 9.19 0.58
C VAL A 89 9.76 10.31 0.48
N TYR A 90 9.64 11.17 -0.52
CA TYR A 90 10.35 12.43 -0.53
C TYR A 90 9.44 13.52 0.04
N GLU A 91 9.74 13.93 1.27
CA GLU A 91 9.03 14.99 1.99
C GLU A 91 9.72 16.32 1.72
N PHE A 92 9.01 17.26 1.10
CA PHE A 92 9.50 18.61 0.86
C PHE A 92 9.50 19.42 2.16
N ALA A 93 10.41 20.38 2.23
CA ALA A 93 10.48 21.29 3.36
C ALA A 93 9.20 22.14 3.45
N GLY A 94 8.72 22.36 4.67
CA GLY A 94 7.53 23.16 4.95
C GLY A 94 7.41 23.35 6.46
N GLN A 95 6.72 24.40 6.88
CA GLN A 95 6.51 24.67 8.31
C GLN A 95 5.29 23.90 8.84
N SER A 96 4.10 24.29 8.46
CA SER A 96 2.84 23.67 8.93
C SER A 96 2.30 22.62 7.99
N VAL A 97 2.66 22.72 6.71
CA VAL A 97 2.26 21.78 5.66
C VAL A 97 3.49 21.39 4.86
N LYS A 98 3.69 20.10 4.69
CA LYS A 98 4.80 19.52 3.93
C LYS A 98 4.23 18.69 2.79
N PRO A 99 4.38 19.14 1.53
CA PRO A 99 4.08 18.30 0.39
C PRO A 99 5.00 17.07 0.37
N TYR A 100 4.52 15.98 -0.20
CA TYR A 100 5.34 14.80 -0.42
C TYR A 100 4.96 14.09 -1.71
N VAL A 101 5.89 13.28 -2.18
CA VAL A 101 5.66 12.24 -3.20
C VAL A 101 6.14 10.92 -2.66
N GLU A 102 5.52 9.84 -3.05
CA GLU A 102 5.87 8.50 -2.61
C GLU A 102 5.94 7.51 -3.76
N ALA A 103 6.77 6.49 -3.59
CA ALA A 103 6.83 5.33 -4.47
C ALA A 103 7.21 4.09 -3.67
N GLY A 104 6.70 2.93 -4.07
CA GLY A 104 6.98 1.66 -3.41
C GLY A 104 6.72 0.48 -4.33
N ILE A 105 7.40 -0.63 -4.05
CA ILE A 105 7.15 -1.92 -4.67
C ILE A 105 7.01 -2.94 -3.55
N GLY A 106 5.90 -3.68 -3.56
CA GLY A 106 5.58 -4.65 -2.54
C GLY A 106 4.97 -5.91 -3.11
N VAL A 107 4.28 -6.63 -2.25
CA VAL A 107 3.58 -7.87 -2.58
C VAL A 107 2.18 -7.84 -2.02
N ALA A 108 1.26 -8.51 -2.71
CA ALA A 108 -0.11 -8.69 -2.27
C ALA A 108 -0.56 -10.14 -2.45
N ALA A 109 -1.57 -10.51 -1.70
CA ALA A 109 -2.26 -11.79 -1.83
C ALA A 109 -3.75 -11.51 -1.92
N PHE A 110 -4.35 -11.90 -3.03
CA PHE A 110 -5.77 -11.82 -3.31
C PHE A 110 -6.47 -13.12 -2.92
N GLU A 111 -7.70 -13.03 -2.42
CA GLU A 111 -8.53 -14.19 -2.11
C GLU A 111 -8.96 -14.90 -3.39
N ASN A 112 -9.47 -14.14 -4.37
CA ASN A 112 -9.87 -14.63 -5.68
C ASN A 112 -8.88 -14.13 -6.74
N THR A 113 -8.71 -14.90 -7.82
CA THR A 113 -7.80 -14.57 -8.93
C THR A 113 -8.48 -13.75 -10.03
N GLU A 114 -9.58 -13.11 -9.71
CA GLU A 114 -10.36 -12.24 -10.61
C GLU A 114 -10.81 -11.01 -9.84
N VAL A 115 -10.75 -9.84 -10.46
CA VAL A 115 -11.34 -8.59 -10.01
C VAL A 115 -12.08 -8.01 -11.19
N GLU A 116 -13.42 -8.02 -11.15
CA GLU A 116 -14.29 -7.75 -12.30
C GLU A 116 -13.88 -8.61 -13.50
N ASP A 117 -13.60 -8.00 -14.65
CA ASP A 117 -13.18 -8.70 -15.87
C ASP A 117 -11.67 -8.98 -15.90
N ASN A 118 -10.91 -8.51 -14.90
CA ASN A 118 -9.46 -8.68 -14.87
C ASN A 118 -9.04 -10.00 -14.26
N GLY A 119 -8.47 -10.88 -15.06
CA GLY A 119 -7.87 -12.15 -14.64
C GLY A 119 -6.46 -11.94 -14.07
N LEU A 120 -6.29 -12.15 -12.77
CA LEU A 120 -5.00 -12.02 -12.09
C LEU A 120 -4.10 -13.25 -12.22
N GLY A 121 -4.66 -14.39 -12.65
CA GLY A 121 -3.96 -15.66 -12.86
C GLY A 121 -3.42 -16.32 -11.59
N SER A 122 -3.07 -15.58 -10.57
CA SER A 122 -2.60 -16.09 -9.29
C SER A 122 -3.05 -15.22 -8.12
N SER A 123 -3.15 -15.81 -6.93
CA SER A 123 -3.40 -15.04 -5.70
C SER A 123 -2.23 -14.11 -5.34
N PHE A 124 -1.01 -14.46 -5.71
CA PHE A 124 0.16 -13.62 -5.50
C PHE A 124 0.27 -12.57 -6.60
N GLN A 125 0.44 -11.32 -6.18
CA GLN A 125 0.67 -10.17 -7.05
C GLN A 125 1.83 -9.33 -6.51
N PHE A 126 2.56 -8.66 -7.37
CA PHE A 126 3.36 -7.50 -7.00
C PHE A 126 2.44 -6.30 -6.82
N GLU A 127 2.81 -5.40 -5.93
CA GLU A 127 2.14 -4.14 -5.70
C GLU A 127 3.10 -3.01 -6.05
N ASP A 128 2.87 -2.31 -7.16
CA ASP A 128 3.61 -1.12 -7.56
C ASP A 128 2.79 0.13 -7.22
N ARG A 129 3.40 1.07 -6.50
CA ARG A 129 2.66 2.23 -5.96
C ARG A 129 3.40 3.53 -6.23
N ILE A 130 2.61 4.55 -6.58
CA ILE A 130 3.04 5.95 -6.58
C ILE A 130 1.96 6.79 -5.90
N GLY A 131 2.35 7.92 -5.30
CA GLY A 131 1.41 8.82 -4.66
C GLY A 131 2.00 10.20 -4.42
N ALA A 132 1.11 11.10 -4.04
CA ALA A 132 1.47 12.45 -3.62
C ALA A 132 0.44 12.98 -2.61
N GLY A 133 0.86 13.87 -1.73
CA GLY A 133 -0.05 14.43 -0.75
C GLY A 133 0.55 15.54 0.08
N LEU A 134 -0.16 15.84 1.14
CA LEU A 134 0.18 16.88 2.10
C LEU A 134 0.19 16.28 3.51
N ARG A 135 1.28 16.50 4.21
CA ARG A 135 1.44 16.17 5.63
C ARG A 135 1.28 17.44 6.46
N PHE A 136 0.41 17.40 7.44
CA PHE A 136 0.09 18.52 8.34
C PHE A 136 0.83 18.40 9.66
N ALA A 137 0.89 19.49 10.39
CA ALA A 137 1.32 19.48 11.78
C ALA A 137 0.45 18.49 12.59
N GLY A 138 1.10 17.70 13.47
CA GLY A 138 0.41 16.62 14.20
C GLY A 138 0.41 15.27 13.48
N GLY A 139 1.08 15.17 12.31
CA GLY A 139 1.30 13.89 11.61
C GLY A 139 0.13 13.43 10.73
N HIS A 140 -0.98 14.15 10.70
CA HIS A 140 -2.08 13.88 9.78
C HIS A 140 -1.65 14.07 8.33
N GLU A 141 -2.17 13.22 7.45
CA GLU A 141 -1.79 13.25 6.04
C GLU A 141 -3.01 13.00 5.16
N VAL A 142 -3.10 13.73 4.06
CA VAL A 142 -4.09 13.51 3.00
C VAL A 142 -3.34 13.41 1.68
N GLY A 143 -3.66 12.43 0.86
CA GLY A 143 -3.01 12.25 -0.42
C GLY A 143 -3.81 11.39 -1.39
N ILE A 144 -3.33 11.37 -2.61
CA ILE A 144 -3.80 10.49 -3.68
C ILE A 144 -2.74 9.42 -3.93
N ARG A 145 -3.20 8.24 -4.32
CA ARG A 145 -2.35 7.08 -4.58
C ARG A 145 -2.86 6.31 -5.78
N ALA A 146 -1.96 5.90 -6.65
CA ALA A 146 -2.21 4.91 -7.68
C ALA A 146 -1.42 3.65 -7.33
N ILE A 147 -2.07 2.50 -7.37
CA ILE A 147 -1.47 1.19 -7.10
C ILE A 147 -1.82 0.27 -8.27
N HIS A 148 -0.81 -0.36 -8.84
CA HIS A 148 -0.93 -1.42 -9.83
C HIS A 148 -0.61 -2.77 -9.19
N TYR A 149 -1.43 -3.76 -9.47
CA TYR A 149 -1.21 -5.15 -9.05
C TYR A 149 -1.06 -6.03 -10.27
N SER A 150 -0.01 -6.82 -10.34
CA SER A 150 0.21 -7.80 -11.39
C SER A 150 1.12 -8.93 -10.92
N ASN A 151 1.03 -10.10 -11.54
CA ASN A 151 1.91 -11.21 -11.22
C ASN A 151 3.22 -11.21 -12.04
N ALA A 152 3.51 -10.12 -12.77
CA ALA A 152 4.68 -9.98 -13.64
C ALA A 152 4.83 -11.09 -14.69
N GLY A 153 3.74 -11.69 -15.14
CA GLY A 153 3.75 -12.79 -16.11
C GLY A 153 4.23 -14.14 -15.56
N ILE A 154 4.22 -14.32 -14.22
CA ILE A 154 4.55 -15.61 -13.60
C ILE A 154 3.48 -16.66 -13.95
N LYS A 155 2.24 -16.21 -14.15
CA LYS A 155 1.11 -17.07 -14.52
C LYS A 155 0.08 -16.30 -15.35
N ASP A 156 -0.44 -16.94 -16.39
CA ASP A 156 -1.54 -16.40 -17.20
C ASP A 156 -2.92 -16.76 -16.59
N PRO A 157 -3.94 -15.89 -16.78
CA PRO A 157 -3.85 -14.53 -17.30
C PRO A 157 -3.11 -13.58 -16.36
N ASN A 158 -2.67 -12.43 -16.84
CA ASN A 158 -2.05 -11.38 -16.05
C ASN A 158 -2.49 -10.02 -16.60
N ASP A 159 -3.80 -9.77 -16.52
CA ASP A 159 -4.39 -8.51 -16.99
C ASP A 159 -4.00 -7.35 -16.06
N GLY A 160 -3.75 -7.70 -14.78
CA GLY A 160 -3.47 -6.72 -13.74
C GLY A 160 -4.72 -5.99 -13.26
N VAL A 161 -4.58 -5.16 -12.25
CA VAL A 161 -5.64 -4.25 -11.80
C VAL A 161 -5.02 -3.00 -11.17
N GLU A 162 -5.57 -1.84 -11.50
CA GLU A 162 -5.22 -0.55 -10.94
C GLU A 162 -6.23 -0.12 -9.88
N SER A 163 -5.74 0.57 -8.84
CA SER A 163 -6.56 1.26 -7.85
C SER A 163 -6.09 2.69 -7.69
N TYR A 164 -7.00 3.64 -7.90
CA TYR A 164 -6.77 5.08 -7.72
C TYR A 164 -7.55 5.54 -6.48
N ALA A 165 -6.84 5.98 -5.45
CA ALA A 165 -7.45 6.22 -4.15
C ALA A 165 -7.09 7.58 -3.56
N LEU A 166 -8.04 8.17 -2.84
CA LEU A 166 -7.80 9.20 -1.83
C LEU A 166 -7.52 8.49 -0.51
N HIS A 167 -6.44 8.84 0.16
CA HIS A 167 -6.12 8.28 1.47
C HIS A 167 -5.93 9.35 2.54
N TYR A 168 -6.18 8.94 3.77
CA TYR A 168 -5.93 9.72 4.97
C TYR A 168 -5.11 8.89 5.95
N ARG A 169 -4.07 9.49 6.54
CA ARG A 169 -3.27 8.91 7.62
C ARG A 169 -3.50 9.66 8.92
N MET A 170 -3.65 8.90 9.97
CA MET A 170 -3.72 9.37 11.35
C MET A 170 -2.49 8.86 12.11
N ALA A 171 -1.66 9.78 12.57
CA ALA A 171 -0.51 9.48 13.41
C ALA A 171 -0.93 9.28 14.88
N PHE A 172 -0.25 8.35 15.57
CA PHE A 172 -0.45 8.04 16.99
C PHE A 172 0.86 8.15 17.76
#